data_c725f4cffd98e8ae548daf0e503092e9
#
_entry.id   c725f4cffd98e8ae548daf0e503092e9
#
_cell.length_a   1.000
_cell.length_b   1.000
_cell.length_c   1.000
_cell.angle_alpha   90.00
_cell.angle_beta   90.00
_cell.angle_gamma   90.00
#
_symmetry.space_group_name_H-M   'P 1'
#
loop_
_entity.id
_entity.type
_entity.pdbx_description
1 polymer ?
#
loop_
_entity_poly.entity_id
_entity_poly.type
_entity_poly.pdbx_seq_one_letter_code
_entity_poly.pdbx_strand_id
1 'polypeptide(L)'
;MADLNLARLIIGIIGNVISFCLFMSPMPTFVQICKAKSVQDFKPDPYVVTVLNCAMWSFYGMPFVTKNNVLVLTINGFGFFLELFYTGIFLAFSPWGKRRKILLALLAEAIFVALVVFFVLYFVESLKERALIVGLICIFFNILMYFSPLTVIRQVIKDKSVKYMPFCLSLANFCNAVVWTVYACLKWDLFILIPNALGALSGLVQLILYAVFYRSTNWDQESAIEV
;
A
#
# COMPACT_ATOMS: atom_id res chain seq x y z
N MET A 1 29.44 -8.90 -8.70
CA MET A 1 28.06 -9.03 -9.24
C MET A 1 27.23 -10.11 -8.53
N ALA A 2 27.79 -11.29 -8.21
CA ALA A 2 27.06 -12.33 -7.46
C ALA A 2 26.64 -11.85 -6.07
N ASP A 3 27.52 -11.22 -5.31
CA ASP A 3 27.25 -10.72 -3.96
C ASP A 3 26.15 -9.65 -3.93
N LEU A 4 26.11 -8.78 -4.95
CA LEU A 4 25.06 -7.74 -5.05
C LEU A 4 23.68 -8.34 -5.34
N ASN A 5 23.62 -9.40 -6.16
CA ASN A 5 22.38 -10.11 -6.42
C ASN A 5 21.89 -10.87 -5.18
N LEU A 6 22.81 -11.47 -4.41
CA LEU A 6 22.49 -12.14 -3.15
C LEU A 6 21.98 -11.13 -2.11
N ALA A 7 22.68 -10.00 -1.95
CA ALA A 7 22.23 -8.93 -1.05
C ALA A 7 20.84 -8.44 -1.41
N ARG A 8 20.57 -8.19 -2.69
CA ARG A 8 19.26 -7.76 -3.17
C ARG A 8 18.17 -8.81 -2.92
N LEU A 9 18.50 -10.09 -3.11
CA LEU A 9 17.57 -11.19 -2.80
C LEU A 9 17.21 -11.20 -1.30
N ILE A 10 18.21 -11.13 -0.42
CA ILE A 10 17.99 -11.11 1.04
C ILE A 10 17.14 -9.91 1.46
N ILE A 11 17.51 -8.70 1.01
CA ILE A 11 16.77 -7.47 1.32
C ILE A 11 15.31 -7.56 0.81
N GLY A 12 15.12 -8.07 -0.40
CA GLY A 12 13.79 -8.23 -0.96
C GLY A 12 12.93 -9.29 -0.23
N ILE A 13 13.54 -10.37 0.28
CA ILE A 13 12.85 -11.34 1.14
C ILE A 13 12.42 -10.67 2.45
N ILE A 14 13.29 -9.89 3.08
CA ILE A 14 12.95 -9.12 4.29
C ILE A 14 11.79 -8.16 3.98
N GLY A 15 11.85 -7.45 2.85
CA GLY A 15 10.76 -6.58 2.38
C GLY A 15 9.44 -7.33 2.22
N ASN A 16 9.46 -8.51 1.60
CA ASN A 16 8.27 -9.35 1.44
C ASN A 16 7.69 -9.77 2.80
N VAL A 17 8.51 -10.16 3.77
CA VAL A 17 8.04 -10.55 5.12
C VAL A 17 7.37 -9.35 5.83
N ILE A 18 8.00 -8.18 5.81
CA ILE A 18 7.44 -6.97 6.43
C ILE A 18 6.14 -6.57 5.72
N SER A 19 6.14 -6.54 4.39
CA SER A 19 4.95 -6.19 3.62
C SER A 19 3.81 -7.20 3.83
N PHE A 20 4.12 -8.50 3.95
CA PHE A 20 3.15 -9.53 4.29
C PHE A 20 2.47 -9.22 5.64
N CYS A 21 3.24 -8.89 6.68
CA CYS A 21 2.69 -8.51 7.99
C CYS A 21 1.80 -7.25 7.88
N LEU A 22 2.20 -6.26 7.06
CA LEU A 22 1.41 -5.05 6.82
C LEU A 22 0.09 -5.37 6.11
N PHE A 23 0.09 -6.22 5.08
CA PHE A 23 -1.13 -6.67 4.41
C PHE A 23 -2.06 -7.46 5.34
N MET A 24 -1.51 -8.21 6.30
CA MET A 24 -2.28 -8.94 7.29
C MET A 24 -2.80 -8.06 8.44
N SER A 25 -2.27 -6.85 8.61
CA SER A 25 -2.63 -5.97 9.74
C SER A 25 -4.12 -5.61 9.83
N PRO A 26 -4.92 -5.49 8.74
CA PRO A 26 -6.35 -5.24 8.82
C PRO A 26 -7.20 -6.46 9.21
N MET A 27 -6.63 -7.67 9.28
CA MET A 27 -7.38 -8.91 9.54
C MET A 27 -8.32 -8.84 10.76
N PRO A 28 -7.91 -8.26 11.92
CA PRO A 28 -8.81 -8.11 13.06
C PRO A 28 -10.09 -7.33 12.73
N THR A 29 -9.97 -6.25 11.94
CA THR A 29 -11.13 -5.46 11.47
C THR A 29 -12.08 -6.31 10.63
N PHE A 30 -11.56 -7.16 9.74
CA PHE A 30 -12.39 -8.04 8.92
C PHE A 30 -13.06 -9.16 9.73
N VAL A 31 -12.39 -9.68 10.75
CA VAL A 31 -13.01 -10.60 11.72
C VAL A 31 -14.17 -9.91 12.45
N GLN A 32 -14.01 -8.63 12.83
CA GLN A 32 -15.06 -7.83 13.46
C GLN A 32 -16.26 -7.63 12.52
N ILE A 33 -16.02 -7.24 11.25
CA ILE A 33 -17.07 -7.08 10.23
C ILE A 33 -17.86 -8.39 10.04
N CYS A 34 -17.16 -9.52 9.94
CA CYS A 34 -17.80 -10.83 9.78
C CYS A 34 -18.64 -11.21 10.99
N LYS A 35 -18.15 -10.97 12.21
CA LYS A 35 -18.90 -11.25 13.46
C LYS A 35 -20.13 -10.34 13.59
N ALA A 36 -19.98 -9.06 13.30
CA ALA A 36 -21.06 -8.06 13.33
C ALA A 36 -22.06 -8.22 12.18
N LYS A 37 -21.70 -8.97 11.12
CA LYS A 37 -22.46 -9.06 9.86
C LYS A 37 -22.81 -7.69 9.26
N SER A 38 -21.96 -6.71 9.50
CA SER A 38 -22.11 -5.31 9.08
C SER A 38 -20.75 -4.66 8.95
N VAL A 39 -20.60 -3.79 7.95
CA VAL A 39 -19.37 -3.01 7.75
C VAL A 39 -19.23 -1.84 8.73
N GLN A 40 -20.24 -1.62 9.57
CA GLN A 40 -20.23 -0.51 10.55
C GLN A 40 -19.78 0.82 9.91
N ASP A 41 -18.85 1.54 10.55
CA ASP A 41 -18.29 2.81 10.05
C ASP A 41 -17.01 2.62 9.23
N PHE A 42 -16.57 1.38 9.02
CA PHE A 42 -15.40 1.09 8.21
C PHE A 42 -15.63 1.47 6.74
N LYS A 43 -14.55 1.98 6.12
CA LYS A 43 -14.56 2.46 4.71
C LYS A 43 -13.86 1.43 3.81
N PRO A 44 -14.44 1.10 2.65
CA PRO A 44 -13.83 0.19 1.68
C PRO A 44 -12.72 0.83 0.86
N ASP A 45 -12.68 2.17 0.78
CA ASP A 45 -11.82 2.90 -0.15
C ASP A 45 -10.34 2.52 -0.10
N PRO A 46 -9.69 2.37 1.08
CA PRO A 46 -8.28 1.97 1.12
C PRO A 46 -8.01 0.62 0.45
N TYR A 47 -8.88 -0.36 0.68
CA TYR A 47 -8.73 -1.71 0.15
C TYR A 47 -8.93 -1.75 -1.37
N VAL A 48 -9.95 -1.05 -1.88
CA VAL A 48 -10.21 -0.93 -3.33
C VAL A 48 -9.00 -0.30 -4.01
N VAL A 49 -8.52 0.85 -3.55
CA VAL A 49 -7.35 1.53 -4.14
C VAL A 49 -6.10 0.66 -4.06
N THR A 50 -5.94 -0.15 -3.01
CA THR A 50 -4.80 -1.07 -2.87
C THR A 50 -4.90 -2.24 -3.84
N VAL A 51 -6.10 -2.70 -4.23
CA VAL A 51 -6.29 -3.69 -5.31
C VAL A 51 -5.65 -3.18 -6.61
N LEU A 52 -5.98 -1.97 -7.04
CA LEU A 52 -5.38 -1.36 -8.22
C LEU A 52 -3.86 -1.23 -8.11
N ASN A 53 -3.39 -0.72 -6.96
CA ASN A 53 -1.96 -0.53 -6.72
C ASN A 53 -1.20 -1.87 -6.80
N CYS A 54 -1.70 -2.91 -6.15
CA CYS A 54 -1.11 -4.25 -6.19
C CYS A 54 -1.14 -4.86 -7.60
N ALA A 55 -2.23 -4.67 -8.36
CA ALA A 55 -2.32 -5.11 -9.74
C ALA A 55 -1.24 -4.45 -10.61
N MET A 56 -1.07 -3.13 -10.50
CA MET A 56 -0.09 -2.38 -11.27
C MET A 56 1.36 -2.74 -10.88
N TRP A 57 1.69 -2.88 -9.59
CA TRP A 57 3.01 -3.32 -9.16
C TRP A 57 3.29 -4.79 -9.50
N SER A 58 2.27 -5.66 -9.50
CA SER A 58 2.39 -7.03 -9.99
C SER A 58 2.75 -7.03 -11.47
N PHE A 59 2.06 -6.21 -12.27
CA PHE A 59 2.35 -6.07 -13.69
C PHE A 59 3.77 -5.51 -13.93
N TYR A 60 4.18 -4.49 -13.15
CA TYR A 60 5.55 -3.96 -13.19
C TYR A 60 6.60 -5.05 -12.92
N GLY A 61 6.35 -5.93 -11.94
CA GLY A 61 7.25 -7.02 -11.57
C GLY A 61 7.33 -8.19 -12.56
N MET A 62 6.45 -8.22 -13.59
CA MET A 62 6.46 -9.30 -14.59
C MET A 62 7.72 -9.27 -15.45
N PRO A 63 8.29 -10.45 -15.80
CA PRO A 63 9.55 -10.54 -16.55
C PRO A 63 9.53 -9.89 -17.93
N PHE A 64 8.36 -9.77 -18.53
CA PHE A 64 8.12 -9.13 -19.82
C PHE A 64 7.86 -7.60 -19.72
N VAL A 65 7.90 -7.05 -18.49
CA VAL A 65 7.89 -5.61 -18.21
C VAL A 65 9.23 -5.18 -17.60
N THR A 66 9.66 -5.83 -16.49
CA THR A 66 10.96 -5.58 -15.87
C THR A 66 11.71 -6.86 -15.59
N LYS A 67 13.04 -6.84 -15.77
CA LYS A 67 13.88 -8.01 -15.43
C LYS A 67 14.24 -8.01 -13.94
N ASN A 68 14.21 -9.21 -13.34
CA ASN A 68 14.68 -9.46 -11.97
C ASN A 68 13.91 -8.72 -10.85
N ASN A 69 12.62 -8.47 -11.03
CA ASN A 69 11.72 -7.90 -10.03
C ASN A 69 10.69 -8.92 -9.48
N VAL A 70 11.03 -10.21 -9.46
CA VAL A 70 10.12 -11.27 -9.01
C VAL A 70 9.64 -11.07 -7.57
N LEU A 71 10.46 -10.52 -6.68
CA LEU A 71 10.08 -10.25 -5.30
C LEU A 71 9.03 -9.11 -5.20
N VAL A 72 9.04 -8.17 -6.14
CA VAL A 72 7.97 -7.16 -6.26
C VAL A 72 6.68 -7.82 -6.73
N LEU A 73 6.78 -8.72 -7.73
CA LEU A 73 5.62 -9.47 -8.22
C LEU A 73 4.99 -10.34 -7.13
N THR A 74 5.79 -11.09 -6.36
CA THR A 74 5.28 -12.05 -5.37
C THR A 74 4.51 -11.37 -4.26
N ILE A 75 5.03 -10.28 -3.70
CA ILE A 75 4.35 -9.60 -2.60
C ILE A 75 3.11 -8.82 -3.06
N ASN A 76 3.18 -8.18 -4.23
CA ASN A 76 2.03 -7.46 -4.77
C ASN A 76 0.97 -8.43 -5.30
N GLY A 77 1.36 -9.56 -5.88
CA GLY A 77 0.43 -10.63 -6.24
C GLY A 77 -0.31 -11.19 -5.02
N PHE A 78 0.40 -11.45 -3.92
CA PHE A 78 -0.24 -11.83 -2.66
C PHE A 78 -1.18 -10.72 -2.16
N GLY A 79 -0.71 -9.48 -2.11
CA GLY A 79 -1.49 -8.32 -1.71
C GLY A 79 -2.77 -8.18 -2.55
N PHE A 80 -2.67 -8.32 -3.87
CA PHE A 80 -3.81 -8.25 -4.78
C PHE A 80 -4.95 -9.22 -4.39
N PHE A 81 -4.61 -10.50 -4.17
CA PHE A 81 -5.63 -11.48 -3.79
C PHE A 81 -6.18 -11.24 -2.39
N LEU A 82 -5.36 -10.81 -1.44
CA LEU A 82 -5.81 -10.53 -0.08
C LEU A 82 -6.72 -9.29 -0.04
N GLU A 83 -6.37 -8.22 -0.77
CA GLU A 83 -7.18 -7.01 -0.86
C GLU A 83 -8.51 -7.26 -1.59
N LEU A 84 -8.52 -8.12 -2.62
CA LEU A 84 -9.76 -8.59 -3.22
C LEU A 84 -10.62 -9.37 -2.23
N PHE A 85 -10.01 -10.19 -1.39
CA PHE A 85 -10.72 -10.92 -0.34
C PHE A 85 -11.34 -9.95 0.68
N TYR A 86 -10.58 -8.95 1.14
CA TYR A 86 -11.09 -7.91 2.04
C TYR A 86 -12.24 -7.12 1.39
N THR A 87 -12.06 -6.72 0.14
CA THR A 87 -13.11 -6.01 -0.62
C THR A 87 -14.35 -6.90 -0.81
N GLY A 88 -14.16 -8.21 -1.01
CA GLY A 88 -15.24 -9.19 -1.06
C GLY A 88 -16.06 -9.27 0.23
N ILE A 89 -15.39 -9.20 1.40
CA ILE A 89 -16.08 -9.11 2.70
C ILE A 89 -16.89 -7.81 2.77
N PHE A 90 -16.34 -6.67 2.35
CA PHE A 90 -17.10 -5.42 2.28
C PHE A 90 -18.32 -5.56 1.36
N LEU A 91 -18.18 -6.19 0.21
CA LEU A 91 -19.30 -6.44 -0.71
C LEU A 91 -20.38 -7.32 -0.06
N ALA A 92 -19.99 -8.35 0.71
CA ALA A 92 -20.93 -9.25 1.37
C ALA A 92 -21.77 -8.54 2.44
N PHE A 93 -21.15 -7.64 3.24
CA PHE A 93 -21.79 -7.05 4.42
C PHE A 93 -22.18 -5.58 4.26
N SER A 94 -21.94 -4.95 3.09
CA SER A 94 -22.35 -3.57 2.81
C SER A 94 -23.81 -3.47 2.36
N PRO A 95 -24.49 -2.36 2.68
CA PRO A 95 -25.79 -2.02 2.10
C PRO A 95 -25.65 -1.76 0.59
N TRP A 96 -26.74 -1.94 -0.16
CA TRP A 96 -26.72 -1.90 -1.64
C TRP A 96 -26.08 -0.64 -2.23
N GLY A 97 -26.30 0.52 -1.64
CA GLY A 97 -25.72 1.80 -2.11
C GLY A 97 -24.18 1.82 -2.04
N LYS A 98 -23.59 1.31 -0.94
CA LYS A 98 -22.13 1.14 -0.80
C LYS A 98 -21.61 0.05 -1.73
N ARG A 99 -22.30 -1.11 -1.80
CA ARG A 99 -21.95 -2.24 -2.67
C ARG A 99 -21.83 -1.83 -4.14
N ARG A 100 -22.81 -1.07 -4.66
CA ARG A 100 -22.79 -0.60 -6.04
C ARG A 100 -21.57 0.29 -6.34
N LYS A 101 -21.19 1.18 -5.39
CA LYS A 101 -20.00 2.04 -5.55
C LYS A 101 -18.71 1.20 -5.62
N ILE A 102 -18.56 0.21 -4.74
CA ILE A 102 -17.40 -0.70 -4.74
C ILE A 102 -17.33 -1.47 -6.07
N LEU A 103 -18.43 -2.05 -6.53
CA LEU A 103 -18.48 -2.79 -7.79
C LEU A 103 -18.12 -1.92 -8.99
N LEU A 104 -18.63 -0.67 -9.04
CA LEU A 104 -18.29 0.27 -10.12
C LEU A 104 -16.81 0.66 -10.08
N ALA A 105 -16.25 0.87 -8.88
CA ALA A 105 -14.82 1.18 -8.72
C ALA A 105 -13.95 -0.01 -9.20
N LEU A 106 -14.23 -1.23 -8.73
CA LEU A 106 -13.50 -2.43 -9.16
C LEU A 106 -13.62 -2.67 -10.67
N LEU A 107 -14.79 -2.41 -11.26
CA LEU A 107 -14.98 -2.52 -12.71
C LEU A 107 -14.12 -1.48 -13.45
N ALA A 108 -14.11 -0.23 -12.98
CA ALA A 108 -13.29 0.82 -13.58
C ALA A 108 -11.79 0.51 -13.46
N GLU A 109 -11.34 -0.01 -12.31
CA GLU A 109 -9.96 -0.46 -12.10
C GLU A 109 -9.59 -1.63 -13.02
N ALA A 110 -10.48 -2.63 -13.15
CA ALA A 110 -10.25 -3.78 -14.03
C ALA A 110 -10.14 -3.34 -15.51
N ILE A 111 -11.02 -2.44 -15.96
CA ILE A 111 -10.94 -1.86 -17.31
C ILE A 111 -9.63 -1.09 -17.49
N PHE A 112 -9.27 -0.25 -16.54
CA PHE A 112 -8.03 0.53 -16.57
C PHE A 112 -6.80 -0.39 -16.70
N VAL A 113 -6.68 -1.39 -15.82
CA VAL A 113 -5.57 -2.35 -15.84
C VAL A 113 -5.54 -3.11 -17.17
N ALA A 114 -6.69 -3.59 -17.65
CA ALA A 114 -6.78 -4.30 -18.93
C ALA A 114 -6.31 -3.42 -20.10
N LEU A 115 -6.71 -2.15 -20.14
CA LEU A 115 -6.27 -1.19 -21.17
C LEU A 115 -4.77 -0.92 -21.11
N VAL A 116 -4.21 -0.74 -19.90
CA VAL A 116 -2.77 -0.53 -19.72
C VAL A 116 -1.99 -1.78 -20.15
N VAL A 117 -2.41 -2.96 -19.72
CA VAL A 117 -1.78 -4.23 -20.10
C VAL A 117 -1.84 -4.42 -21.63
N PHE A 118 -3.01 -4.22 -22.22
CA PHE A 118 -3.19 -4.33 -23.68
C PHE A 118 -2.28 -3.35 -24.41
N PHE A 119 -2.29 -2.06 -24.05
CA PHE A 119 -1.46 -1.04 -24.69
C PHE A 119 0.03 -1.37 -24.57
N VAL A 120 0.50 -1.70 -23.38
CA VAL A 120 1.93 -1.96 -23.12
C VAL A 120 2.41 -3.21 -23.84
N LEU A 121 1.62 -4.29 -23.87
CA LEU A 121 2.04 -5.54 -24.49
C LEU A 121 1.91 -5.53 -26.01
N TYR A 122 0.93 -4.80 -26.54
CA TYR A 122 0.66 -4.81 -27.99
C TYR A 122 1.43 -3.72 -28.75
N PHE A 123 1.56 -2.52 -28.18
CA PHE A 123 2.16 -1.37 -28.89
C PHE A 123 3.60 -1.06 -28.47
N VAL A 124 4.08 -1.57 -27.34
CA VAL A 124 5.42 -1.26 -26.82
C VAL A 124 6.32 -2.48 -26.93
N GLU A 125 7.35 -2.43 -27.76
CA GLU A 125 8.26 -3.55 -27.97
C GLU A 125 9.41 -3.59 -26.94
N SER A 126 9.94 -2.42 -26.59
CA SER A 126 11.10 -2.27 -25.72
C SER A 126 10.76 -2.49 -24.25
N LEU A 127 11.49 -3.38 -23.56
CA LEU A 127 11.38 -3.57 -22.12
C LEU A 127 11.65 -2.28 -21.32
N LYS A 128 12.53 -1.40 -21.80
CA LYS A 128 12.82 -0.12 -21.14
C LYS A 128 11.61 0.80 -21.18
N GLU A 129 10.93 0.87 -22.32
CA GLU A 129 9.72 1.68 -22.48
C GLU A 129 8.54 1.10 -21.71
N ARG A 130 8.39 -0.24 -21.69
CA ARG A 130 7.40 -0.91 -20.83
C ARG A 130 7.60 -0.58 -19.37
N ALA A 131 8.83 -0.71 -18.88
CA ALA A 131 9.20 -0.35 -17.51
C ALA A 131 8.93 1.13 -17.21
N LEU A 132 9.24 2.03 -18.17
CA LEU A 132 8.99 3.47 -18.03
C LEU A 132 7.49 3.76 -17.88
N ILE A 133 6.66 3.27 -18.79
CA ILE A 133 5.22 3.53 -18.79
C ILE A 133 4.55 2.98 -17.54
N VAL A 134 4.76 1.68 -17.26
CA VAL A 134 4.14 1.03 -16.10
C VAL A 134 4.68 1.61 -14.80
N GLY A 135 5.99 1.87 -14.72
CA GLY A 135 6.62 2.46 -13.54
C GLY A 135 6.11 3.87 -13.23
N LEU A 136 5.92 4.73 -14.24
CA LEU A 136 5.33 6.05 -14.05
C LEU A 136 3.89 5.98 -13.53
N ILE A 137 3.10 5.04 -14.04
CA ILE A 137 1.73 4.79 -13.54
C ILE A 137 1.77 4.33 -12.07
N CYS A 138 2.67 3.42 -11.72
CA CYS A 138 2.86 2.97 -10.34
C CYS A 138 3.22 4.12 -9.40
N ILE A 139 4.19 4.97 -9.78
CA ILE A 139 4.57 6.16 -9.00
C ILE A 139 3.38 7.09 -8.81
N PHE A 140 2.63 7.37 -9.88
CA PHE A 140 1.46 8.25 -9.83
C PHE A 140 0.43 7.77 -8.78
N PHE A 141 0.05 6.50 -8.80
CA PHE A 141 -0.89 5.96 -7.82
C PHE A 141 -0.31 5.96 -6.40
N ASN A 142 0.97 5.63 -6.23
CA ASN A 142 1.61 5.73 -4.91
C ASN A 142 1.59 7.16 -4.35
N ILE A 143 1.87 8.17 -5.18
CA ILE A 143 1.79 9.57 -4.75
C ILE A 143 0.38 9.93 -4.29
N LEU A 144 -0.65 9.48 -5.01
CA LEU A 144 -2.04 9.68 -4.59
C LEU A 144 -2.34 9.01 -3.24
N MET A 145 -1.79 7.83 -2.97
CA MET A 145 -1.98 7.13 -1.69
C MET A 145 -1.34 7.88 -0.50
N TYR A 146 -0.31 8.73 -0.74
CA TYR A 146 0.30 9.54 0.33
C TYR A 146 -0.58 10.68 0.85
N PHE A 147 -1.68 11.02 0.18
CA PHE A 147 -2.62 12.01 0.73
C PHE A 147 -3.19 11.57 2.10
N SER A 148 -3.42 10.27 2.30
CA SER A 148 -3.93 9.75 3.57
C SER A 148 -2.95 9.98 4.74
N PRO A 149 -1.70 9.50 4.70
CA PRO A 149 -0.73 9.78 5.77
C PRO A 149 -0.44 11.27 5.96
N LEU A 150 -0.44 12.09 4.90
CA LEU A 150 -0.28 13.54 5.04
C LEU A 150 -1.43 14.20 5.79
N THR A 151 -2.66 13.70 5.60
CA THR A 151 -3.82 14.17 6.35
C THR A 151 -3.69 13.84 7.84
N VAL A 152 -3.23 12.63 8.18
CA VAL A 152 -2.97 12.22 9.56
C VAL A 152 -1.87 13.07 10.19
N ILE A 153 -0.76 13.30 9.49
CA ILE A 153 0.34 14.17 9.93
C ILE A 153 -0.19 15.57 10.25
N ARG A 154 -0.98 16.16 9.34
CA ARG A 154 -1.59 17.48 9.55
C ARG A 154 -2.49 17.50 10.78
N GLN A 155 -3.29 16.47 10.98
CA GLN A 155 -4.17 16.35 12.14
C GLN A 155 -3.35 16.25 13.44
N VAL A 156 -2.32 15.41 13.50
CA VAL A 156 -1.44 15.27 14.67
C VAL A 156 -0.79 16.61 15.06
N ILE A 157 -0.31 17.39 14.07
CA ILE A 157 0.30 18.70 14.32
C ILE A 157 -0.75 19.68 14.85
N LYS A 158 -1.96 19.67 14.30
CA LYS A 158 -3.06 20.56 14.72
C LYS A 158 -3.55 20.23 16.13
N ASP A 159 -3.79 18.96 16.39
CA ASP A 159 -4.40 18.48 17.65
C ASP A 159 -3.37 18.26 18.75
N LYS A 160 -2.06 18.30 18.41
CA LYS A 160 -0.93 17.96 19.29
C LYS A 160 -1.12 16.61 19.97
N SER A 161 -1.69 15.66 19.24
CA SER A 161 -2.09 14.34 19.73
C SER A 161 -1.82 13.27 18.69
N VAL A 162 -1.22 12.14 19.11
CA VAL A 162 -0.93 11.00 18.25
C VAL A 162 -1.98 9.88 18.34
N LYS A 163 -3.14 10.17 18.93
CA LYS A 163 -4.23 9.21 19.15
C LYS A 163 -4.59 8.41 17.88
N TYR A 164 -4.63 9.08 16.72
CA TYR A 164 -4.99 8.47 15.42
C TYR A 164 -3.78 8.01 14.59
N MET A 165 -2.59 7.92 15.20
CA MET A 165 -1.36 7.50 14.54
C MET A 165 -0.67 6.38 15.34
N PRO A 166 -1.07 5.10 15.16
CA PRO A 166 -0.49 3.99 15.91
C PRO A 166 1.01 3.84 15.67
N PHE A 167 1.80 3.79 16.75
CA PHE A 167 3.26 3.70 16.68
C PHE A 167 3.75 2.49 15.88
N CYS A 168 3.23 1.30 16.21
CA CYS A 168 3.67 0.07 15.56
C CYS A 168 3.44 0.08 14.05
N LEU A 169 2.31 0.66 13.60
CA LEU A 169 1.99 0.76 12.18
C LEU A 169 2.93 1.76 11.48
N SER A 170 3.17 2.93 12.08
CA SER A 170 4.12 3.93 11.55
C SER A 170 5.53 3.38 11.46
N LEU A 171 5.99 2.64 12.50
CA LEU A 171 7.30 1.99 12.51
C LEU A 171 7.40 0.90 11.44
N ALA A 172 6.39 0.04 11.31
CA ALA A 172 6.38 -1.02 10.30
C ALA A 172 6.39 -0.45 8.87
N ASN A 173 5.60 0.60 8.62
CA ASN A 173 5.59 1.31 7.33
C ASN A 173 6.95 1.96 7.03
N PHE A 174 7.58 2.61 8.02
CA PHE A 174 8.91 3.18 7.87
C PHE A 174 9.95 2.10 7.53
N CYS A 175 10.00 1.01 8.29
CA CYS A 175 10.92 -0.10 8.04
C CYS A 175 10.70 -0.72 6.65
N ASN A 176 9.44 -0.93 6.25
CA ASN A 176 9.09 -1.43 4.94
C ASN A 176 9.62 -0.52 3.82
N ALA A 177 9.35 0.77 3.93
CA ALA A 177 9.79 1.75 2.95
C ALA A 177 11.32 1.85 2.86
N VAL A 178 12.04 1.80 3.99
CA VAL A 178 13.51 1.77 4.02
C VAL A 178 14.04 0.52 3.32
N VAL A 179 13.51 -0.66 3.62
CA VAL A 179 13.94 -1.92 3.02
C VAL A 179 13.75 -1.92 1.50
N TRP A 180 12.58 -1.47 1.01
CA TRP A 180 12.32 -1.37 -0.43
C TRP A 180 13.16 -0.27 -1.10
N THR A 181 13.49 0.82 -0.40
CA THR A 181 14.44 1.83 -0.86
C THR A 181 15.83 1.23 -1.07
N VAL A 182 16.34 0.49 -0.09
CA VAL A 182 17.64 -0.21 -0.20
C VAL A 182 17.61 -1.23 -1.34
N TYR A 183 16.54 -2.02 -1.45
CA TYR A 183 16.33 -2.97 -2.56
C TYR A 183 16.43 -2.29 -3.93
N ALA A 184 15.81 -1.13 -4.07
CA ALA A 184 15.83 -0.35 -5.30
C ALA A 184 17.21 0.23 -5.61
N CYS A 185 17.92 0.76 -4.60
CA CYS A 185 19.28 1.30 -4.74
C CYS A 185 20.29 0.26 -5.26
N LEU A 186 20.15 -1.02 -4.88
CA LEU A 186 21.08 -2.08 -5.30
C LEU A 186 21.09 -2.32 -6.82
N LYS A 187 20.08 -1.89 -7.55
CA LYS A 187 20.01 -1.95 -9.04
C LYS A 187 19.57 -0.65 -9.69
N TRP A 188 19.47 0.45 -8.93
CA TRP A 188 19.04 1.76 -9.40
C TRP A 188 17.68 1.73 -10.13
N ASP A 189 16.71 1.00 -9.56
CA ASP A 189 15.33 1.00 -10.04
C ASP A 189 14.60 2.24 -9.51
N LEU A 190 14.63 3.32 -10.27
CA LEU A 190 14.06 4.61 -9.87
C LEU A 190 12.54 4.54 -9.63
N PHE A 191 11.84 3.63 -10.30
CA PHE A 191 10.38 3.49 -10.14
C PHE A 191 10.01 2.91 -8.78
N ILE A 192 10.82 1.98 -8.25
CA ILE A 192 10.68 1.47 -6.89
C ILE A 192 11.28 2.47 -5.88
N LEU A 193 12.41 3.10 -6.23
CA LEU A 193 13.15 3.98 -5.33
C LEU A 193 12.33 5.21 -4.90
N ILE A 194 11.79 5.95 -5.87
CA ILE A 194 11.13 7.24 -5.61
C ILE A 194 9.96 7.09 -4.62
N PRO A 195 8.95 6.23 -4.85
CA PRO A 195 7.83 6.13 -3.94
C PRO A 195 8.24 5.59 -2.56
N ASN A 196 9.19 4.64 -2.50
CA ASN A 196 9.63 4.10 -1.22
C ASN A 196 10.49 5.09 -0.42
N ALA A 197 11.35 5.88 -1.06
CA ALA A 197 12.09 6.95 -0.40
C ALA A 197 11.16 8.03 0.18
N LEU A 198 10.12 8.43 -0.56
CA LEU A 198 9.08 9.33 -0.06
C LEU A 198 8.30 8.70 1.11
N GLY A 199 8.00 7.38 1.03
CA GLY A 199 7.40 6.63 2.12
C GLY A 199 8.27 6.58 3.37
N ALA A 200 9.57 6.36 3.22
CA ALA A 200 10.52 6.38 4.33
C ALA A 200 10.58 7.78 4.98
N LEU A 201 10.63 8.85 4.17
CA LEU A 201 10.59 10.21 4.69
C LEU A 201 9.29 10.49 5.46
N SER A 202 8.14 10.12 4.91
CA SER A 202 6.83 10.26 5.56
C SER A 202 6.76 9.46 6.87
N GLY A 203 7.24 8.23 6.88
CA GLY A 203 7.30 7.38 8.07
C GLY A 203 8.22 7.97 9.15
N LEU A 204 9.39 8.50 8.76
CA LEU A 204 10.29 9.18 9.67
C LEU A 204 9.61 10.39 10.33
N VAL A 205 8.92 11.23 9.56
CA VAL A 205 8.15 12.37 10.08
C VAL A 205 7.10 11.88 11.08
N GLN A 206 6.36 10.81 10.76
CA GLN A 206 5.37 10.24 11.69
C GLN A 206 6.02 9.79 13.02
N LEU A 207 7.17 9.12 12.98
CA LEU A 207 7.88 8.68 14.19
C LEU A 207 8.38 9.86 15.03
N ILE A 208 8.90 10.92 14.39
CA ILE A 208 9.29 12.16 15.07
C ILE A 208 8.08 12.81 15.75
N LEU A 209 6.96 12.96 15.01
CA LEU A 209 5.73 13.53 15.57
C LEU A 209 5.20 12.68 16.74
N TYR A 210 5.30 11.35 16.62
CA TYR A 210 4.93 10.47 17.72
C TYR A 210 5.78 10.74 18.97
N ALA A 211 7.10 10.84 18.83
CA ALA A 211 7.98 11.15 19.94
C ALA A 211 7.69 12.54 20.57
N VAL A 212 7.40 13.55 19.73
CA VAL A 212 7.11 14.92 20.18
C VAL A 212 5.78 15.02 20.92
N PHE A 213 4.71 14.43 20.36
CA PHE A 213 3.34 14.62 20.86
C PHE A 213 2.81 13.46 21.71
N TYR A 214 3.58 12.41 21.96
CA TYR A 214 3.17 11.28 22.80
C TYR A 214 2.72 11.74 24.20
N ARG A 215 3.51 12.63 24.85
CA ARG A 215 3.24 13.12 26.22
C ARG A 215 2.07 14.11 26.27
N SER A 216 1.75 14.80 25.18
CA SER A 216 0.64 15.75 25.13
C SER A 216 -0.69 15.08 24.73
N THR A 217 -0.64 13.80 24.34
CA THR A 217 -1.83 13.05 23.93
C THR A 217 -2.66 12.69 25.16
N ASN A 218 -3.92 13.10 25.15
CA ASN A 218 -4.91 12.68 26.14
C ASN A 218 -5.48 11.30 25.72
N TRP A 219 -5.07 10.26 26.43
CA TRP A 219 -5.49 8.88 26.16
C TRP A 219 -6.85 8.53 26.75
N ASP A 220 -7.34 9.32 27.74
CA ASP A 220 -8.57 9.05 28.52
C ASP A 220 -9.86 9.50 27.82
N GLN A 221 -9.76 10.25 26.71
CA GLN A 221 -10.94 10.72 25.96
C GLN A 221 -11.65 9.63 25.14
N GLU A 222 -11.22 8.38 25.21
CA GLU A 222 -11.82 7.29 24.45
C GLU A 222 -13.20 6.86 24.97
N SER A 223 -13.52 7.15 26.23
CA SER A 223 -14.78 6.77 26.87
C SER A 223 -15.98 7.69 26.58
N ALA A 224 -15.79 8.80 25.87
CA ALA A 224 -16.87 9.80 25.63
C ALA A 224 -17.54 9.70 24.23
N ILE A 225 -17.04 8.82 23.34
CA ILE A 225 -17.56 8.67 21.95
C ILE A 225 -18.27 7.32 21.74
N GLU A 226 -18.25 6.43 22.73
CA GLU A 226 -18.93 5.13 22.69
C GLU A 226 -20.27 5.11 23.47
N VAL A 227 -20.93 6.25 23.68
CA VAL A 227 -22.29 6.29 24.25
C VAL A 227 -23.28 6.83 23.25
#